data_0a9361d3e8750fff9b14f05428c9cc04
#
_entry.id   0a9361d3e8750fff9b14f05428c9cc04
#
_cell.length_a   1.000
_cell.length_b   1.000
_cell.length_c   1.000
_cell.angle_alpha   90.00
_cell.angle_beta   90.00
_cell.angle_gamma   90.00
#
_symmetry.space_group_name_H-M   'P 1'
#
loop_
_entity.id
_entity.type
_entity.pdbx_description
1 polymer ?
#
loop_
_entity_poly.entity_id
_entity_poly.type
_entity_poly.pdbx_seq_one_letter_code
_entity_poly.pdbx_strand_id
1 'polypeptide(L)'
;ITEHCGYGAGYVIVSHVVTVKEGFENANFSINGEVASLYTDCKRHPHILTQEMNPTDDQFEIVITEEIAEKAAQTSDFAVFTISRMTAEGVDHADIKGDFYLNDREMTAITNISNAFRKAGKKFVVLINVGNPIEVASWADKADAILCIGLSGEQIGNSMADVFTGAVNPSGKLAVTWPVSYNDTAYSELYPDKDHAVYSDDIYVGYRYFTTFNAPAMYEFGYGLSYTDYEYSDFKVEKTENGFTLGVKVTNKGYVTGRETVQFYVTKPETRNEHPVRELVG
;
A
#
# COMPACT_ATOMS: atom_id res chain seq x y z
N ILE A 1 -11.31 -10.29 2.86
CA ILE A 1 -12.22 -9.20 3.32
C ILE A 1 -11.66 -7.91 2.77
N THR A 2 -12.53 -6.97 2.43
CA THR A 2 -12.14 -5.66 1.90
C THR A 2 -12.60 -4.60 2.88
N GLU A 3 -11.66 -3.83 3.41
CA GLU A 3 -11.95 -2.69 4.29
C GLU A 3 -12.15 -1.45 3.44
N HIS A 4 -13.26 -0.74 3.65
CA HIS A 4 -13.65 0.42 2.84
C HIS A 4 -13.34 1.76 3.50
N CYS A 5 -13.23 1.80 4.83
CA CYS A 5 -12.93 3.00 5.60
C CYS A 5 -12.15 2.64 6.88
N GLY A 6 -11.61 3.67 7.53
CA GLY A 6 -11.05 3.55 8.88
C GLY A 6 -12.13 3.56 9.96
N TYR A 7 -11.74 3.26 11.18
CA TYR A 7 -12.61 3.28 12.36
C TYR A 7 -12.39 4.56 13.18
N GLY A 8 -13.26 4.79 14.15
CA GLY A 8 -13.28 6.05 14.90
C GLY A 8 -13.99 7.15 14.12
N ALA A 9 -13.45 8.36 14.11
CA ALA A 9 -14.03 9.50 13.40
C ALA A 9 -14.10 9.33 11.87
N GLY A 10 -13.28 8.43 11.31
CA GLY A 10 -13.29 8.09 9.88
C GLY A 10 -14.28 7.00 9.48
N TYR A 11 -15.08 6.48 10.42
CA TYR A 11 -16.02 5.42 10.11
C TYR A 11 -17.22 5.94 9.31
N VAL A 12 -17.52 5.27 8.21
CA VAL A 12 -18.64 5.61 7.32
C VAL A 12 -19.62 4.45 7.27
N ILE A 13 -20.88 4.73 7.60
CA ILE A 13 -21.98 3.77 7.45
C ILE A 13 -22.43 3.80 5.99
N VAL A 14 -22.28 2.69 5.31
CA VAL A 14 -22.65 2.53 3.91
C VAL A 14 -23.72 1.46 3.76
N SER A 15 -24.50 1.53 2.70
CA SER A 15 -25.54 0.54 2.40
C SER A 15 -24.95 -0.76 1.83
N HIS A 16 -23.85 -0.64 1.07
CA HIS A 16 -23.16 -1.73 0.43
C HIS A 16 -21.73 -1.32 0.06
N VAL A 17 -20.79 -2.24 0.23
CA VAL A 17 -19.43 -2.11 -0.25
C VAL A 17 -19.25 -3.09 -1.40
N VAL A 18 -18.89 -2.60 -2.57
CA VAL A 18 -18.46 -3.46 -3.68
C VAL A 18 -17.10 -4.03 -3.33
N THR A 19 -17.08 -5.28 -2.89
CA THR A 19 -15.84 -5.98 -2.55
C THR A 19 -14.95 -6.19 -3.77
N VAL A 20 -13.68 -6.52 -3.55
CA VAL A 20 -12.75 -6.85 -4.66
C VAL A 20 -13.33 -7.99 -5.52
N LYS A 21 -13.90 -9.03 -4.88
CA LYS A 21 -14.56 -10.13 -5.60
C LYS A 21 -15.69 -9.64 -6.50
N GLU A 22 -16.62 -8.86 -5.95
CA GLU A 22 -17.76 -8.31 -6.71
C GLU A 22 -17.30 -7.38 -7.84
N GLY A 23 -16.26 -6.57 -7.61
CA GLY A 23 -15.69 -5.71 -8.65
C GLY A 23 -15.16 -6.52 -9.83
N PHE A 24 -14.45 -7.62 -9.57
CA PHE A 24 -14.01 -8.52 -10.63
C PHE A 24 -15.18 -9.19 -11.36
N GLU A 25 -16.22 -9.65 -10.64
CA GLU A 25 -17.44 -10.20 -11.25
C GLU A 25 -18.16 -9.16 -12.12
N ASN A 26 -18.27 -7.91 -11.66
CA ASN A 26 -18.85 -6.80 -12.42
C ASN A 26 -18.07 -6.50 -13.71
N ALA A 27 -16.75 -6.73 -13.69
CA ALA A 27 -15.88 -6.60 -14.86
C ALA A 27 -15.81 -7.88 -15.72
N ASN A 28 -16.71 -8.84 -15.51
CA ASN A 28 -16.82 -10.11 -16.22
C ASN A 28 -15.63 -11.08 -16.03
N PHE A 29 -14.90 -10.98 -14.92
CA PHE A 29 -13.97 -12.03 -14.55
C PHE A 29 -14.73 -13.20 -13.91
N SER A 30 -14.31 -14.41 -14.22
CA SER A 30 -14.80 -15.61 -13.55
C SER A 30 -14.02 -15.85 -12.26
N ILE A 31 -14.71 -15.95 -11.15
CA ILE A 31 -14.10 -16.25 -9.85
C ILE A 31 -13.96 -17.77 -9.69
N ASN A 32 -12.80 -18.23 -9.26
CA ASN A 32 -12.59 -19.63 -8.95
C ASN A 32 -13.46 -20.04 -7.75
N GLY A 33 -14.50 -20.85 -8.02
CA GLY A 33 -15.51 -21.23 -7.04
C GLY A 33 -14.97 -22.08 -5.89
N GLU A 34 -13.94 -22.91 -6.14
CA GLU A 34 -13.32 -23.71 -5.09
C GLU A 34 -12.56 -22.83 -4.11
N VAL A 35 -11.77 -21.86 -4.60
CA VAL A 35 -11.09 -20.89 -3.75
C VAL A 35 -12.10 -20.02 -3.01
N ALA A 36 -13.13 -19.52 -3.70
CA ALA A 36 -14.16 -18.69 -3.07
C ALA A 36 -14.88 -19.43 -1.93
N SER A 37 -15.13 -20.73 -2.07
CA SER A 37 -15.79 -21.52 -1.03
C SER A 37 -15.00 -21.61 0.28
N LEU A 38 -13.67 -21.55 0.22
CA LEU A 38 -12.81 -21.55 1.42
C LEU A 38 -13.06 -20.32 2.31
N TYR A 39 -13.48 -19.20 1.71
CA TYR A 39 -13.73 -17.95 2.42
C TYR A 39 -15.19 -17.79 2.87
N THR A 40 -16.10 -18.69 2.49
CA THR A 40 -17.53 -18.56 2.80
C THR A 40 -17.77 -18.68 4.31
N ASP A 41 -17.01 -19.53 5.00
CA ASP A 41 -17.13 -19.77 6.44
C ASP A 41 -16.19 -18.92 7.30
N CYS A 42 -15.40 -18.05 6.66
CA CYS A 42 -14.47 -17.18 7.36
C CYS A 42 -15.24 -16.10 8.13
N LYS A 43 -15.34 -16.29 9.44
CA LYS A 43 -16.08 -15.40 10.36
C LYS A 43 -15.26 -14.18 10.75
N ARG A 44 -14.60 -13.53 9.81
CA ARG A 44 -14.03 -12.21 10.10
C ARG A 44 -15.19 -11.24 10.30
N HIS A 45 -15.43 -10.82 11.53
CA HIS A 45 -16.39 -9.76 11.84
C HIS A 45 -15.71 -8.41 11.60
N PRO A 46 -16.08 -7.68 10.55
CA PRO A 46 -15.42 -6.42 10.21
C PRO A 46 -15.73 -5.27 11.19
N HIS A 47 -16.56 -5.48 12.21
CA HIS A 47 -17.19 -4.38 12.93
C HIS A 47 -16.92 -4.30 14.42
N ILE A 48 -16.04 -5.12 14.98
CA ILE A 48 -15.80 -5.05 16.42
C ILE A 48 -14.29 -4.96 16.68
N LEU A 49 -13.79 -3.73 16.73
CA LEU A 49 -12.60 -3.41 17.53
C LEU A 49 -13.01 -3.51 18.99
N THR A 50 -13.05 -4.70 19.53
CA THR A 50 -12.97 -4.84 20.98
C THR A 50 -11.48 -4.80 21.32
N GLN A 51 -11.12 -4.15 22.43
CA GLN A 51 -9.76 -4.15 23.00
C GLN A 51 -9.20 -5.58 23.24
N GLU A 52 -10.01 -6.61 22.98
CA GLU A 52 -9.71 -8.02 23.15
C GLU A 52 -9.30 -8.71 21.82
N MET A 53 -9.41 -8.06 20.66
CA MET A 53 -8.96 -8.64 19.40
C MET A 53 -7.44 -8.50 19.30
N ASN A 54 -6.75 -9.60 19.57
CA ASN A 54 -5.32 -9.69 19.29
C ASN A 54 -5.12 -9.75 17.77
N PRO A 55 -4.49 -8.75 17.12
CA PRO A 55 -4.24 -8.76 15.67
C PRO A 55 -3.35 -9.94 15.23
N THR A 56 -2.69 -10.60 16.17
CA THR A 56 -1.85 -11.77 15.93
C THR A 56 -2.64 -13.08 15.83
N ASP A 57 -3.98 -13.02 15.97
CA ASP A 57 -4.78 -14.25 15.96
C ASP A 57 -4.86 -14.84 14.55
N ASP A 58 -4.04 -15.86 14.30
CA ASP A 58 -3.92 -16.58 13.04
C ASP A 58 -5.25 -17.18 12.53
N GLN A 59 -6.27 -17.27 13.38
CA GLN A 59 -7.57 -17.83 12.99
C GLN A 59 -8.34 -16.98 11.96
N PHE A 60 -7.93 -15.74 11.70
CA PHE A 60 -8.61 -14.86 10.75
C PHE A 60 -8.17 -15.02 9.29
N GLU A 61 -7.06 -15.71 9.03
CA GLU A 61 -6.65 -16.05 7.67
C GLU A 61 -6.76 -17.53 7.39
N ILE A 62 -7.15 -17.88 6.18
CA ILE A 62 -7.29 -19.27 5.73
C ILE A 62 -5.91 -19.85 5.45
N VAL A 63 -5.72 -21.12 5.83
CA VAL A 63 -4.50 -21.84 5.50
C VAL A 63 -4.51 -22.22 4.01
N ILE A 64 -3.76 -21.53 3.19
CA ILE A 64 -3.55 -21.88 1.78
C ILE A 64 -2.38 -22.85 1.68
N THR A 65 -2.67 -24.13 1.60
CA THR A 65 -1.65 -25.18 1.43
C THR A 65 -1.07 -25.17 0.02
N GLU A 66 0.08 -25.82 -0.19
CA GLU A 66 0.66 -26.04 -1.53
C GLU A 66 -0.36 -26.70 -2.48
N GLU A 67 -1.08 -27.72 -2.01
CA GLU A 67 -2.09 -28.43 -2.80
C GLU A 67 -3.23 -27.50 -3.27
N ILE A 68 -3.75 -26.65 -2.36
CA ILE A 68 -4.77 -25.65 -2.70
C ILE A 68 -4.24 -24.66 -3.75
N ALA A 69 -3.02 -24.16 -3.56
CA ALA A 69 -2.39 -23.21 -4.47
C ALA A 69 -2.11 -23.84 -5.85
N GLU A 70 -1.60 -25.07 -5.90
CA GLU A 70 -1.36 -25.80 -7.15
C GLU A 70 -2.65 -26.08 -7.92
N LYS A 71 -3.71 -26.50 -7.22
CA LYS A 71 -5.03 -26.72 -7.82
C LYS A 71 -5.62 -25.41 -8.37
N ALA A 72 -5.52 -24.32 -7.61
CA ALA A 72 -5.94 -23.00 -8.07
C ALA A 72 -5.14 -22.56 -9.32
N ALA A 73 -3.83 -22.80 -9.35
CA ALA A 73 -2.99 -22.45 -10.49
C ALA A 73 -3.33 -23.26 -11.77
N GLN A 74 -3.87 -24.47 -11.64
CA GLN A 74 -4.34 -25.26 -12.79
C GLN A 74 -5.62 -24.70 -13.40
N THR A 75 -6.49 -24.11 -12.58
CA THR A 75 -7.87 -23.72 -12.96
C THR A 75 -8.12 -22.23 -13.06
N SER A 76 -7.11 -21.41 -12.81
CA SER A 76 -7.20 -19.94 -12.87
C SER A 76 -6.10 -19.36 -13.75
N ASP A 77 -6.34 -18.20 -14.38
CA ASP A 77 -5.37 -17.54 -15.26
C ASP A 77 -4.35 -16.72 -14.49
N PHE A 78 -4.73 -16.15 -13.36
CA PHE A 78 -3.88 -15.42 -12.41
C PHE A 78 -4.42 -15.52 -11.00
N ALA A 79 -3.62 -15.14 -10.01
CA ALA A 79 -4.05 -15.05 -8.62
C ALA A 79 -4.01 -13.62 -8.11
N VAL A 80 -4.94 -13.31 -7.20
CA VAL A 80 -4.96 -12.07 -6.43
C VAL A 80 -5.10 -12.44 -4.95
N PHE A 81 -4.22 -11.90 -4.12
CA PHE A 81 -4.29 -12.02 -2.67
C PHE A 81 -4.41 -10.65 -2.05
N THR A 82 -5.34 -10.46 -1.11
CA THR A 82 -5.56 -9.17 -0.46
C THR A 82 -5.10 -9.23 0.99
N ILE A 83 -4.14 -8.39 1.34
CA ILE A 83 -3.73 -8.14 2.71
C ILE A 83 -4.56 -6.97 3.22
N SER A 84 -5.34 -7.19 4.27
CA SER A 84 -6.13 -6.12 4.88
C SER A 84 -5.67 -5.87 6.31
N ARG A 85 -5.57 -4.59 6.67
CA ARG A 85 -5.38 -4.17 8.06
C ARG A 85 -6.43 -3.13 8.39
N MET A 86 -7.02 -3.31 9.55
CA MET A 86 -7.92 -2.34 10.11
C MET A 86 -7.09 -1.20 10.71
N THR A 87 -7.43 0.03 10.37
CA THR A 87 -6.87 1.23 10.99
C THR A 87 -7.95 1.96 11.77
N ALA A 88 -7.60 2.47 12.92
CA ALA A 88 -8.51 3.20 13.79
C ALA A 88 -7.84 4.44 14.36
N GLU A 89 -8.64 5.44 14.71
CA GLU A 89 -8.17 6.60 15.45
C GLU A 89 -7.63 6.17 16.83
N GLY A 90 -6.44 6.66 17.18
CA GLY A 90 -5.79 6.36 18.45
C GLY A 90 -5.18 4.96 18.55
N VAL A 91 -5.03 4.26 17.42
CA VAL A 91 -4.39 2.94 17.36
C VAL A 91 -3.31 2.95 16.29
N ASP A 92 -2.05 2.87 16.71
CA ASP A 92 -0.89 2.74 15.83
C ASP A 92 -0.56 1.28 15.57
N HIS A 93 0.15 1.01 14.47
CA HIS A 93 0.69 -0.32 14.23
C HIS A 93 1.72 -0.69 15.29
N ALA A 94 1.64 -1.94 15.74
CA ALA A 94 2.62 -2.54 16.62
C ALA A 94 3.70 -3.28 15.83
N ASP A 95 4.91 -3.36 16.39
CA ASP A 95 6.07 -4.11 15.87
C ASP A 95 5.88 -5.63 16.03
N ILE A 96 4.78 -6.17 15.47
CA ILE A 96 4.39 -7.57 15.63
C ILE A 96 3.84 -8.16 14.32
N LYS A 97 3.86 -9.50 14.24
CA LYS A 97 3.19 -10.26 13.19
C LYS A 97 1.68 -10.12 13.27
N GLY A 98 1.05 -10.01 12.10
CA GLY A 98 -0.41 -9.81 11.97
C GLY A 98 -0.83 -8.34 12.01
N ASP A 99 0.08 -7.44 12.36
CA ASP A 99 -0.12 -6.00 12.32
C ASP A 99 0.85 -5.37 11.32
N PHE A 100 2.00 -4.83 11.74
CA PHE A 100 2.97 -4.26 10.81
C PHE A 100 3.59 -5.33 9.88
N TYR A 101 3.93 -6.50 10.40
CA TYR A 101 4.39 -7.64 9.61
C TYR A 101 3.26 -8.59 9.25
N LEU A 102 3.44 -9.38 8.20
CA LEU A 102 2.54 -10.49 7.89
C LEU A 102 2.54 -11.53 9.01
N ASN A 103 1.36 -12.11 9.28
CA ASN A 103 1.31 -13.30 10.12
C ASN A 103 1.80 -14.55 9.35
N ASP A 104 1.97 -15.66 10.06
CA ASP A 104 2.53 -16.88 9.47
C ASP A 104 1.63 -17.48 8.38
N ARG A 105 0.30 -17.35 8.49
CA ARG A 105 -0.65 -17.83 7.47
C ARG A 105 -0.62 -16.97 6.21
N GLU A 106 -0.57 -15.66 6.35
CA GLU A 106 -0.43 -14.74 5.21
C GLU A 106 0.88 -14.99 4.47
N MET A 107 2.00 -15.12 5.19
CA MET A 107 3.31 -15.42 4.60
C MET A 107 3.30 -16.77 3.88
N THR A 108 2.68 -17.79 4.49
CA THR A 108 2.52 -19.12 3.89
C THR A 108 1.66 -19.04 2.62
N ALA A 109 0.52 -18.34 2.68
CA ALA A 109 -0.35 -18.16 1.52
C ALA A 109 0.38 -17.49 0.34
N ILE A 110 1.03 -16.35 0.59
CA ILE A 110 1.81 -15.63 -0.45
C ILE A 110 2.89 -16.53 -1.04
N THR A 111 3.61 -17.28 -0.19
CA THR A 111 4.68 -18.17 -0.64
C THR A 111 4.14 -19.31 -1.51
N ASN A 112 3.09 -19.98 -1.07
CA ASN A 112 2.52 -21.12 -1.80
C ASN A 112 1.86 -20.68 -3.11
N ILE A 113 1.11 -19.57 -3.10
CA ILE A 113 0.51 -19.00 -4.32
C ILE A 113 1.59 -18.60 -5.31
N SER A 114 2.61 -17.85 -4.86
CA SER A 114 3.73 -17.45 -5.70
C SER A 114 4.41 -18.64 -6.38
N ASN A 115 4.75 -19.66 -5.61
CA ASN A 115 5.41 -20.86 -6.13
C ASN A 115 4.54 -21.60 -7.17
N ALA A 116 3.25 -21.79 -6.85
CA ALA A 116 2.33 -22.52 -7.72
C ALA A 116 2.07 -21.79 -9.04
N PHE A 117 1.77 -20.50 -8.98
CA PHE A 117 1.47 -19.70 -10.17
C PHE A 117 2.71 -19.44 -11.04
N ARG A 118 3.86 -19.19 -10.41
CA ARG A 118 5.14 -19.07 -11.14
C ARG A 118 5.52 -20.38 -11.85
N LYS A 119 5.34 -21.54 -11.19
CA LYS A 119 5.53 -22.87 -11.79
C LYS A 119 4.59 -23.10 -13.00
N ALA A 120 3.38 -22.57 -12.93
CA ALA A 120 2.39 -22.63 -14.02
C ALA A 120 2.60 -21.56 -15.11
N GLY A 121 3.60 -20.67 -14.98
CA GLY A 121 3.84 -19.55 -15.90
C GLY A 121 2.77 -18.45 -15.82
N LYS A 122 2.07 -18.36 -14.71
CA LYS A 122 0.95 -17.43 -14.47
C LYS A 122 1.33 -16.35 -13.47
N LYS A 123 0.55 -15.26 -13.43
CA LYS A 123 0.83 -14.09 -12.63
C LYS A 123 0.17 -14.13 -11.26
N PHE A 124 0.84 -13.52 -10.29
CA PHE A 124 0.34 -13.34 -8.94
C PHE A 124 0.44 -11.87 -8.53
N VAL A 125 -0.68 -11.31 -8.10
CA VAL A 125 -0.80 -9.91 -7.68
C VAL A 125 -1.21 -9.85 -6.21
N VAL A 126 -0.59 -8.96 -5.45
CA VAL A 126 -0.97 -8.67 -4.08
C VAL A 126 -1.63 -7.29 -4.01
N LEU A 127 -2.80 -7.22 -3.38
CA LEU A 127 -3.48 -5.98 -3.04
C LEU A 127 -3.22 -5.66 -1.57
N ILE A 128 -2.80 -4.43 -1.30
CA ILE A 128 -2.60 -3.92 0.06
C ILE A 128 -3.76 -2.98 0.39
N ASN A 129 -4.68 -3.46 1.22
CA ASN A 129 -5.88 -2.76 1.68
C ASN A 129 -5.67 -2.30 3.12
N VAL A 130 -4.87 -1.27 3.29
CA VAL A 130 -4.46 -0.74 4.60
C VAL A 130 -4.46 0.78 4.58
N GLY A 131 -4.68 1.40 5.73
CA GLY A 131 -4.62 2.86 5.88
C GLY A 131 -3.20 3.39 6.12
N ASN A 132 -2.32 2.58 6.70
CA ASN A 132 -0.94 2.92 7.06
C ASN A 132 0.04 1.93 6.41
N PRO A 133 1.33 2.28 6.25
CA PRO A 133 2.35 1.37 5.76
C PRO A 133 2.47 0.09 6.60
N ILE A 134 2.68 -1.02 5.93
CA ILE A 134 3.06 -2.32 6.51
C ILE A 134 4.38 -2.77 5.93
N GLU A 135 5.02 -3.74 6.56
CA GLU A 135 6.26 -4.34 6.03
C GLU A 135 5.99 -5.08 4.72
N VAL A 136 6.80 -4.80 3.71
CA VAL A 136 6.70 -5.39 2.36
C VAL A 136 8.01 -6.03 1.91
N ALA A 137 9.13 -5.64 2.50
CA ALA A 137 10.47 -6.02 2.03
C ALA A 137 10.70 -7.54 2.06
N SER A 138 10.13 -8.26 3.02
CA SER A 138 10.35 -9.71 3.18
C SER A 138 9.57 -10.58 2.18
N TRP A 139 8.63 -10.01 1.42
CA TRP A 139 7.75 -10.78 0.54
C TRP A 139 7.48 -10.14 -0.84
N ALA A 140 7.92 -8.91 -1.07
CA ALA A 140 7.67 -8.21 -2.33
C ALA A 140 8.12 -8.99 -3.57
N ASP A 141 9.23 -9.71 -3.47
CA ASP A 141 9.81 -10.53 -4.53
C ASP A 141 8.95 -11.74 -4.93
N LYS A 142 7.95 -12.08 -4.11
CA LYS A 142 7.02 -13.18 -4.36
C LYS A 142 5.84 -12.79 -5.25
N ALA A 143 5.53 -11.50 -5.34
CA ALA A 143 4.45 -10.99 -6.18
C ALA A 143 4.98 -10.47 -7.53
N ASP A 144 4.23 -10.66 -8.61
CA ASP A 144 4.53 -10.05 -9.92
C ASP A 144 4.14 -8.56 -9.95
N ALA A 145 3.14 -8.18 -9.16
CA ALA A 145 2.73 -6.80 -8.94
C ALA A 145 2.12 -6.62 -7.56
N ILE A 146 2.28 -5.42 -7.01
CA ILE A 146 1.69 -5.00 -5.74
C ILE A 146 0.92 -3.72 -5.97
N LEU A 147 -0.37 -3.69 -5.56
CA LEU A 147 -1.21 -2.50 -5.59
C LEU A 147 -1.58 -2.10 -4.18
N CYS A 148 -1.18 -0.90 -3.79
CA CYS A 148 -1.69 -0.26 -2.57
C CYS A 148 -3.04 0.38 -2.91
N ILE A 149 -4.13 -0.22 -2.41
CA ILE A 149 -5.50 0.22 -2.69
C ILE A 149 -6.07 1.08 -1.57
N GLY A 150 -5.35 1.20 -0.45
CA GLY A 150 -5.79 2.00 0.69
C GLY A 150 -7.16 1.57 1.22
N LEU A 151 -7.86 2.51 1.83
CA LEU A 151 -9.25 2.40 2.29
C LEU A 151 -10.13 3.26 1.37
N SER A 152 -10.42 2.78 0.16
CA SER A 152 -10.90 3.59 -0.97
C SER A 152 -12.42 3.72 -1.07
N GLY A 153 -13.14 3.42 0.01
CA GLY A 153 -14.60 3.61 0.08
C GLY A 153 -15.43 2.51 -0.58
N GLU A 154 -16.70 2.80 -0.81
CA GLU A 154 -17.72 1.82 -1.23
C GLU A 154 -17.43 1.13 -2.57
N GLN A 155 -16.74 1.82 -3.48
CA GLN A 155 -16.50 1.34 -4.85
C GLN A 155 -15.10 0.74 -5.03
N ILE A 156 -14.44 0.35 -3.95
CA ILE A 156 -13.06 -0.17 -3.97
C ILE A 156 -12.88 -1.34 -4.95
N GLY A 157 -13.84 -2.26 -5.00
CA GLY A 157 -13.79 -3.41 -5.92
C GLY A 157 -13.89 -3.01 -7.39
N ASN A 158 -14.81 -2.11 -7.73
CA ASN A 158 -14.95 -1.64 -9.12
C ASN A 158 -13.69 -0.85 -9.54
N SER A 159 -13.16 0.01 -8.67
CA SER A 159 -11.93 0.76 -8.95
C SER A 159 -10.73 -0.17 -9.20
N MET A 160 -10.66 -1.28 -8.47
CA MET A 160 -9.64 -2.31 -8.71
C MET A 160 -9.80 -2.99 -10.06
N ALA A 161 -11.02 -3.38 -10.39
CA ALA A 161 -11.31 -4.02 -11.67
C ALA A 161 -10.99 -3.11 -12.86
N ASP A 162 -11.24 -1.80 -12.74
CA ASP A 162 -10.87 -0.81 -13.77
C ASP A 162 -9.35 -0.76 -14.02
N VAL A 163 -8.55 -0.87 -12.96
CA VAL A 163 -7.09 -0.97 -13.08
C VAL A 163 -6.68 -2.28 -13.76
N PHE A 164 -7.23 -3.42 -13.32
CA PHE A 164 -6.89 -4.74 -13.88
C PHE A 164 -7.28 -4.88 -15.35
N THR A 165 -8.40 -4.29 -15.76
CA THR A 165 -8.84 -4.30 -17.16
C THR A 165 -8.09 -3.29 -18.04
N GLY A 166 -7.36 -2.37 -17.45
CA GLY A 166 -6.73 -1.25 -18.15
C GLY A 166 -7.71 -0.14 -18.55
N ALA A 167 -8.97 -0.18 -18.07
CA ALA A 167 -9.93 0.91 -18.26
C ALA A 167 -9.41 2.20 -17.59
N VAL A 168 -8.66 2.05 -16.50
CA VAL A 168 -7.97 3.15 -15.81
C VAL A 168 -6.49 2.81 -15.69
N ASN A 169 -5.62 3.70 -16.18
CA ASN A 169 -4.20 3.62 -15.95
C ASN A 169 -3.89 4.12 -14.51
N PRO A 170 -3.23 3.32 -13.65
CA PRO A 170 -2.88 3.76 -12.31
C PRO A 170 -1.99 5.00 -12.35
N SER A 171 -2.31 5.98 -11.53
CA SER A 171 -1.59 7.25 -11.45
C SER A 171 -1.35 7.71 -10.02
N GLY A 172 -1.83 6.94 -9.04
CA GLY A 172 -1.63 7.20 -7.62
C GLY A 172 -0.15 7.13 -7.25
N LYS A 173 0.26 8.02 -6.36
CA LYS A 173 1.59 8.04 -5.77
C LYS A 173 1.48 7.87 -4.26
N LEU A 174 2.42 7.18 -3.64
CA LEU A 174 2.42 6.99 -2.19
C LEU A 174 2.51 8.34 -1.47
N ALA A 175 1.56 8.56 -0.57
CA ALA A 175 1.48 9.79 0.23
C ALA A 175 2.42 9.80 1.44
N VAL A 176 3.09 8.68 1.70
CA VAL A 176 4.07 8.50 2.78
C VAL A 176 5.21 7.60 2.33
N THR A 177 6.36 7.71 2.96
CA THR A 177 7.47 6.78 2.76
C THR A 177 7.16 5.44 3.45
N TRP A 178 7.40 4.34 2.77
CA TRP A 178 7.26 2.99 3.32
C TRP A 178 8.61 2.49 3.82
N PRO A 179 8.78 2.24 5.12
CA PRO A 179 10.04 1.77 5.68
C PRO A 179 10.32 0.32 5.28
N VAL A 180 11.58 -0.11 5.40
CA VAL A 180 11.98 -1.52 5.25
C VAL A 180 11.55 -2.33 6.46
N SER A 181 11.71 -1.76 7.66
CA SER A 181 11.31 -2.38 8.93
C SER A 181 10.65 -1.37 9.86
N TYR A 182 9.99 -1.84 10.90
CA TYR A 182 9.35 -0.97 11.90
C TYR A 182 10.36 -0.01 12.55
N ASN A 183 11.55 -0.49 12.85
CA ASN A 183 12.60 0.29 13.50
C ASN A 183 13.26 1.34 12.60
N ASP A 184 12.99 1.33 11.29
CA ASP A 184 13.46 2.37 10.38
C ASP A 184 12.59 3.64 10.43
N THR A 185 11.49 3.62 11.17
CA THR A 185 10.65 4.79 11.39
C THR A 185 11.25 5.69 12.48
N ALA A 186 11.11 7.01 12.32
CA ALA A 186 11.53 7.98 13.33
C ALA A 186 10.74 7.86 14.64
N TYR A 187 9.65 7.10 14.64
CA TYR A 187 8.62 7.11 15.67
C TYR A 187 8.61 5.88 16.57
N SER A 188 9.49 4.91 16.34
CA SER A 188 9.51 3.66 17.12
C SER A 188 9.70 3.86 18.62
N GLU A 189 10.18 5.03 19.04
CA GLU A 189 10.45 5.36 20.46
C GLU A 189 9.66 6.58 20.99
N LEU A 190 8.73 7.16 20.20
CA LEU A 190 8.11 8.45 20.51
C LEU A 190 7.10 8.45 21.66
N TYR A 191 6.57 7.29 22.02
CA TYR A 191 5.57 7.17 23.07
C TYR A 191 6.08 6.28 24.22
N PRO A 192 7.08 6.76 24.98
CA PRO A 192 7.68 5.95 26.05
C PRO A 192 6.69 5.68 27.19
N ASP A 193 5.70 6.54 27.39
CA ASP A 193 4.61 6.33 28.34
C ASP A 193 3.32 7.03 27.85
N LYS A 194 2.18 6.70 28.52
CA LYS A 194 0.87 7.26 28.16
C LYS A 194 0.67 8.71 28.59
N ASP A 195 1.52 9.23 29.47
CA ASP A 195 1.35 10.53 30.11
C ASP A 195 2.19 11.62 29.44
N HIS A 196 3.20 11.23 28.65
CA HIS A 196 4.13 12.16 28.03
C HIS A 196 4.32 11.85 26.54
N ALA A 197 3.96 12.78 25.66
CA ALA A 197 4.28 12.75 24.25
C ALA A 197 5.54 13.60 23.99
N VAL A 198 6.56 12.98 23.40
CA VAL A 198 7.78 13.67 23.00
C VAL A 198 7.79 13.79 21.47
N TYR A 199 7.72 15.02 20.95
CA TYR A 199 7.80 15.32 19.53
C TYR A 199 9.27 15.38 19.07
N SER A 200 9.97 14.26 19.15
CA SER A 200 11.41 14.17 18.82
C SER A 200 11.72 14.16 17.34
N ASP A 201 10.73 13.97 16.48
CA ASP A 201 10.85 14.07 15.03
C ASP A 201 11.02 15.51 14.53
N ASP A 202 10.58 16.51 15.31
CA ASP A 202 10.70 17.94 15.03
C ASP A 202 10.32 18.26 13.56
N ILE A 203 11.23 18.83 12.78
CA ILE A 203 11.06 19.17 11.37
C ILE A 203 11.25 17.96 10.42
N TYR A 204 11.75 16.84 10.93
CA TYR A 204 12.11 15.65 10.15
C TYR A 204 10.95 14.66 10.01
N VAL A 205 9.78 15.14 9.61
CA VAL A 205 8.58 14.32 9.42
C VAL A 205 8.60 13.62 8.07
N GLY A 206 8.27 12.33 8.05
CA GLY A 206 8.09 11.53 6.84
C GLY A 206 9.34 11.48 5.95
N TYR A 207 9.21 11.78 4.64
CA TYR A 207 10.31 11.72 3.69
C TYR A 207 11.51 12.61 4.09
N ARG A 208 11.30 13.67 4.88
CA ARG A 208 12.39 14.53 5.35
C ARG A 208 13.34 13.76 6.27
N TYR A 209 12.80 12.91 7.13
CA TYR A 209 13.60 12.01 7.96
C TYR A 209 14.39 11.03 7.08
N PHE A 210 13.70 10.25 6.26
CA PHE A 210 14.33 9.22 5.44
C PHE A 210 15.43 9.78 4.55
N THR A 211 15.22 10.93 3.94
CA THR A 211 16.22 11.54 3.04
C THR A 211 17.37 12.22 3.78
N THR A 212 17.13 12.82 4.93
CA THR A 212 18.16 13.54 5.70
C THR A 212 19.11 12.58 6.40
N PHE A 213 18.57 11.53 7.00
CA PHE A 213 19.34 10.55 7.77
C PHE A 213 19.71 9.30 6.97
N ASN A 214 19.34 9.26 5.66
CA ASN A 214 19.54 8.12 4.78
C ASN A 214 18.99 6.82 5.38
N ALA A 215 17.82 6.93 6.03
CA ALA A 215 17.13 5.78 6.61
C ALA A 215 16.60 4.85 5.49
N PRO A 216 16.61 3.51 5.70
CA PRO A 216 16.14 2.58 4.69
C PRO A 216 14.66 2.75 4.37
N ALA A 217 14.34 2.86 3.09
CA ALA A 217 12.97 2.92 2.60
C ALA A 217 12.74 1.84 1.54
N MET A 218 11.64 1.09 1.66
CA MET A 218 11.22 0.14 0.65
C MET A 218 10.62 0.87 -0.55
N TYR A 219 9.78 1.86 -0.28
CA TYR A 219 9.22 2.78 -1.30
C TYR A 219 9.25 4.20 -0.77
N GLU A 220 9.76 5.11 -1.58
CA GLU A 220 9.82 6.53 -1.21
C GLU A 220 8.43 7.21 -1.30
N PHE A 221 8.27 8.29 -0.56
CA PHE A 221 7.18 9.24 -0.79
C PHE A 221 7.11 9.67 -2.25
N GLY A 222 5.92 9.58 -2.84
CA GLY A 222 5.72 9.89 -4.26
C GLY A 222 6.00 8.72 -5.21
N TYR A 223 6.39 7.55 -4.71
CA TYR A 223 6.56 6.36 -5.55
C TYR A 223 5.21 5.88 -6.12
N GLY A 224 5.22 5.46 -7.38
CA GLY A 224 4.08 4.83 -8.03
C GLY A 224 4.33 4.62 -9.51
N LEU A 225 3.99 3.43 -10.00
CA LEU A 225 4.15 3.03 -11.39
C LEU A 225 2.92 3.39 -12.22
N SER A 226 3.06 3.34 -13.53
CA SER A 226 2.03 3.59 -14.53
C SER A 226 2.10 2.51 -15.61
N TYR A 227 1.04 2.35 -16.40
CA TYR A 227 1.05 1.54 -17.63
C TYR A 227 1.73 2.23 -18.80
N THR A 228 2.26 3.43 -18.59
CA THR A 228 3.03 4.19 -19.58
C THR A 228 4.26 4.80 -18.92
N ASP A 229 5.24 5.15 -19.74
CA ASP A 229 6.48 5.78 -19.29
C ASP A 229 6.44 7.28 -19.56
N TYR A 230 7.08 8.05 -18.67
CA TYR A 230 7.19 9.49 -18.79
C TYR A 230 8.66 9.92 -18.89
N GLU A 231 8.93 10.81 -19.80
CA GLU A 231 10.23 11.48 -19.95
C GLU A 231 10.14 12.91 -19.44
N TYR A 232 11.09 13.28 -18.59
CA TYR A 232 11.24 14.64 -18.06
C TYR A 232 12.36 15.35 -18.80
N SER A 233 12.07 16.53 -19.34
CA SER A 233 13.04 17.33 -20.08
C SER A 233 12.83 18.83 -19.86
N ASP A 234 13.73 19.65 -20.38
CA ASP A 234 13.61 21.11 -20.41
C ASP A 234 13.34 21.73 -19.03
N PHE A 235 14.00 21.22 -17.97
CA PHE A 235 13.88 21.81 -16.64
C PHE A 235 14.36 23.26 -16.64
N LYS A 236 13.52 24.16 -16.13
CA LYS A 236 13.77 25.59 -16.06
C LYS A 236 13.59 26.13 -14.66
N VAL A 237 14.44 27.05 -14.28
CA VAL A 237 14.34 27.82 -13.05
C VAL A 237 14.46 29.28 -13.41
N GLU A 238 13.43 30.07 -13.19
CA GLU A 238 13.40 31.51 -13.44
C GLU A 238 13.24 32.24 -12.10
N LYS A 239 14.16 33.15 -11.82
CA LYS A 239 14.08 33.99 -10.62
C LYS A 239 13.00 35.06 -10.82
N THR A 240 12.13 35.18 -9.81
CA THR A 240 11.11 36.24 -9.73
C THR A 240 11.44 37.20 -8.61
N GLU A 241 10.64 38.25 -8.44
CA GLU A 241 10.81 39.20 -7.33
C GLU A 241 10.70 38.53 -5.95
N ASN A 242 9.79 37.57 -5.81
CA ASN A 242 9.47 36.92 -4.52
C ASN A 242 9.83 35.44 -4.44
N GLY A 243 10.66 34.92 -5.37
CA GLY A 243 11.02 33.51 -5.36
C GLY A 243 11.51 32.98 -6.70
N PHE A 244 11.02 31.81 -7.08
CA PHE A 244 11.38 31.14 -8.33
C PHE A 244 10.15 30.53 -8.99
N THR A 245 10.12 30.58 -10.31
CA THR A 245 9.23 29.76 -11.13
C THR A 245 10.00 28.54 -11.61
N LEU A 246 9.43 27.35 -11.37
CA LEU A 246 10.00 26.07 -11.80
C LEU A 246 9.14 25.52 -12.94
N GLY A 247 9.77 24.98 -13.96
CA GLY A 247 9.08 24.36 -15.08
C GLY A 247 9.81 23.12 -15.56
N VAL A 248 9.06 22.12 -15.98
CA VAL A 248 9.57 20.91 -16.61
C VAL A 248 8.62 20.47 -17.70
N LYS A 249 9.13 19.93 -18.77
CA LYS A 249 8.33 19.29 -19.81
C LYS A 249 8.21 17.81 -19.50
N VAL A 250 6.97 17.32 -19.41
CA VAL A 250 6.65 15.90 -19.25
C VAL A 250 6.11 15.38 -20.58
N THR A 251 6.72 14.33 -21.09
CA THR A 251 6.30 13.68 -22.34
C THR A 251 5.92 12.23 -22.05
N ASN A 252 4.70 11.85 -22.40
CA ASN A 252 4.30 10.45 -22.40
C ASN A 252 4.99 9.71 -23.55
N LYS A 253 5.78 8.69 -23.24
CA LYS A 253 6.58 7.91 -24.22
C LYS A 253 5.92 6.61 -24.61
N GLY A 254 4.88 6.19 -23.90
CA GLY A 254 4.15 4.96 -24.19
C GLY A 254 2.87 5.20 -24.99
N TYR A 255 2.03 4.16 -25.05
CA TYR A 255 0.82 4.14 -25.89
C TYR A 255 -0.48 4.29 -25.07
N VAL A 256 -0.37 4.34 -23.74
CA VAL A 256 -1.52 4.45 -22.84
C VAL A 256 -1.60 5.89 -22.32
N THR A 257 -2.80 6.47 -22.37
CA THR A 257 -3.06 7.75 -21.70
C THR A 257 -2.87 7.61 -20.20
N GLY A 258 -2.19 8.57 -19.58
CA GLY A 258 -1.93 8.53 -18.15
C GLY A 258 -1.85 9.92 -17.53
N ARG A 259 -1.75 9.94 -16.19
CA ARG A 259 -1.52 11.13 -15.38
C ARG A 259 -0.20 10.96 -14.65
N GLU A 260 0.56 12.04 -14.54
CA GLU A 260 1.82 12.05 -13.80
C GLU A 260 1.81 13.16 -12.76
N THR A 261 2.40 12.87 -11.59
CA THR A 261 2.56 13.84 -10.52
C THR A 261 4.02 14.26 -10.46
N VAL A 262 4.27 15.49 -10.86
CA VAL A 262 5.62 16.10 -10.79
C VAL A 262 5.84 16.66 -9.40
N GLN A 263 6.97 16.35 -8.80
CA GLN A 263 7.37 16.86 -7.49
C GLN A 263 8.64 17.69 -7.64
N PHE A 264 8.59 18.94 -7.21
CA PHE A 264 9.75 19.83 -7.17
C PHE A 264 10.30 19.91 -5.76
N TYR A 265 11.60 19.66 -5.62
CA TYR A 265 12.30 19.71 -4.34
C TYR A 265 13.39 20.76 -4.37
N VAL A 266 13.59 21.42 -3.26
CA VAL A 266 14.68 22.39 -3.04
C VAL A 266 15.62 21.84 -1.99
N THR A 267 16.91 21.86 -2.31
CA THR A 267 17.99 21.64 -1.35
C THR A 267 18.52 23.01 -0.91
N LYS A 268 18.47 23.26 0.37
CA LYS A 268 19.03 24.49 0.95
C LYS A 268 20.55 24.35 1.11
N PRO A 269 21.32 25.42 0.94
CA PRO A 269 22.73 25.40 1.30
C PRO A 269 22.88 25.20 2.81
N GLU A 270 24.03 24.67 3.23
CA GLU A 270 24.36 24.56 4.64
C GLU A 270 24.20 25.90 5.35
N THR A 271 23.47 25.89 6.46
CA THR A 271 23.22 27.06 7.31
C THR A 271 23.57 26.74 8.76
N ARG A 272 23.52 27.75 9.62
CA ARG A 272 23.72 27.54 11.07
C ARG A 272 22.57 26.79 11.74
N ASN A 273 21.40 26.81 11.11
CA ASN A 273 20.21 26.14 11.62
C ASN A 273 20.07 24.78 10.91
N GLU A 274 19.69 23.77 11.65
CA GLU A 274 19.35 22.47 11.12
C GLU A 274 18.16 22.58 10.17
N HIS A 275 18.17 21.79 9.11
CA HIS A 275 17.07 21.70 8.14
C HIS A 275 17.12 20.38 7.38
N PRO A 276 15.98 19.88 6.86
CA PRO A 276 15.97 18.74 5.99
C PRO A 276 16.85 18.95 4.75
N VAL A 277 17.46 17.86 4.27
CA VAL A 277 18.36 17.91 3.11
C VAL A 277 17.62 18.38 1.86
N ARG A 278 16.33 18.06 1.76
CA ARG A 278 15.45 18.54 0.69
C ARG A 278 14.01 18.72 1.17
N GLU A 279 13.33 19.69 0.59
CA GLU A 279 11.93 20.01 0.91
C GLU A 279 11.10 20.10 -0.37
N LEU A 280 9.92 19.51 -0.36
CA LEU A 280 8.93 19.60 -1.44
C LEU A 280 8.38 21.04 -1.48
N VAL A 281 8.41 21.65 -2.66
CA VAL A 281 7.96 23.03 -2.86
C VAL A 281 6.92 23.19 -3.98
N GLY A 282 6.63 22.13 -4.71
CA GLY A 282 5.62 22.10 -5.74
C GLY A 282 5.43 20.74 -6.39
#